data_9d0cbea8108bfba2aee26add08b3a21a
#
_entry.id   9d0cbea8108bfba2aee26add08b3a21a
#
_cell.length_a   1.000
_cell.length_b   1.000
_cell.length_c   1.000
_cell.angle_alpha   90.00
_cell.angle_beta   90.00
_cell.angle_gamma   90.00
#
_symmetry.space_group_name_H-M   'P 1'
#
loop_
_entity.id
_entity.type
_entity.pdbx_description
1 polymer ?
#
loop_
_entity_poly.entity_id
_entity_poly.type
_entity_poly.pdbx_seq_one_letter_code
_entity_poly.pdbx_strand_id
1 'polypeptide(L)'
;TDLVARAFGEALKKELGQPVTVQNLPGAGSAVGTTKLHGSKPDGYTLGMVGGFLVTTSLRGAAKFPATDLTHLARLSLETFVLAVPTASPYRTLAEYLEASRKAPGAVSVGTAGAGALTHLAAEALSQKTGARLNVVHFAGGAKEIAAVLGGHVNGGVFSQVEVLPHAGAGGGLRVLATFGDARSEKLPEVPTLKDAGIAGVPPGPWQGIAAPRGLPESVKATLVAAITRASQDAEWKAFLAKSGLASQFLTGPALDAFLASEIETLGALLKSVGL
;
A
#
# COMPACT_ATOMS: atom_id res chain seq x y z
N THR A 1 4.49 8.14 -3.60
CA THR A 1 3.85 8.26 -4.94
C THR A 1 4.67 9.14 -5.87
N ASP A 2 5.08 10.39 -5.50
CA ASP A 2 5.85 11.30 -6.38
C ASP A 2 7.16 10.69 -6.89
N LEU A 3 7.97 10.14 -6.00
CA LEU A 3 9.24 9.49 -6.39
C LEU A 3 9.03 8.33 -7.35
N VAL A 4 7.98 7.52 -7.13
CA VAL A 4 7.61 6.42 -8.02
C VAL A 4 7.18 6.95 -9.39
N ALA A 5 6.35 8.00 -9.41
CA ALA A 5 5.90 8.62 -10.65
C ALA A 5 7.07 9.17 -11.47
N ARG A 6 8.04 9.82 -10.83
CA ARG A 6 9.24 10.35 -11.52
C ARG A 6 10.15 9.24 -12.03
N ALA A 7 10.45 8.24 -11.20
CA ALA A 7 11.30 7.13 -11.60
C ALA A 7 10.69 6.32 -12.76
N PHE A 8 9.39 6.02 -12.68
CA PHE A 8 8.71 5.33 -13.76
C PHE A 8 8.50 6.22 -14.98
N GLY A 9 8.30 7.52 -14.79
CA GLY A 9 8.17 8.51 -15.85
C GLY A 9 9.40 8.57 -16.76
N GLU A 10 10.61 8.46 -16.23
CA GLU A 10 11.83 8.41 -17.03
C GLU A 10 11.91 7.11 -17.87
N ALA A 11 11.52 5.96 -17.29
CA ALA A 11 11.43 4.72 -18.05
C ALA A 11 10.37 4.79 -19.15
N LEU A 12 9.19 5.35 -18.84
CA LEU A 12 8.09 5.49 -19.79
C LEU A 12 8.42 6.48 -20.93
N LYS A 13 9.14 7.55 -20.62
CA LYS A 13 9.66 8.52 -21.61
C LYS A 13 10.54 7.85 -22.67
N LYS A 14 11.41 6.92 -22.28
CA LYS A 14 12.26 6.14 -23.20
C LYS A 14 11.40 5.34 -24.18
N GLU A 15 10.32 4.71 -23.69
CA GLU A 15 9.43 3.87 -24.47
C GLU A 15 8.48 4.63 -25.40
N LEU A 16 8.04 5.81 -24.97
CA LEU A 16 7.11 6.65 -25.74
C LEU A 16 7.83 7.60 -26.70
N GLY A 17 9.12 7.87 -26.49
CA GLY A 17 9.85 8.92 -27.23
C GLY A 17 9.31 10.33 -26.98
N GLN A 18 8.54 10.53 -25.91
CA GLN A 18 7.89 11.78 -25.55
C GLN A 18 8.20 12.16 -24.10
N PRO A 19 8.30 13.45 -23.76
CA PRO A 19 8.50 13.88 -22.39
C PRO A 19 7.35 13.44 -21.49
N VAL A 20 7.67 12.96 -20.28
CA VAL A 20 6.71 12.65 -19.22
C VAL A 20 6.89 13.64 -18.09
N THR A 21 5.94 14.54 -17.90
CA THR A 21 5.97 15.55 -16.85
C THR A 21 5.11 15.14 -15.68
N VAL A 22 5.68 15.08 -14.48
CA VAL A 22 4.94 14.76 -13.25
C VAL A 22 4.45 16.04 -12.60
N GLN A 23 3.14 16.13 -12.37
CA GLN A 23 2.48 17.19 -11.66
C GLN A 23 1.84 16.64 -10.38
N ASN A 24 2.16 17.24 -9.23
CA ASN A 24 1.56 16.90 -7.94
C ASN A 24 0.32 17.77 -7.68
N LEU A 25 -0.80 17.10 -7.40
CA LEU A 25 -2.07 17.74 -7.05
C LEU A 25 -2.52 17.20 -5.67
N PRO A 26 -2.00 17.78 -4.57
CA PRO A 26 -2.31 17.32 -3.22
C PRO A 26 -3.72 17.72 -2.79
N GLY A 27 -4.28 16.98 -1.84
CA GLY A 27 -5.52 17.31 -1.16
C GLY A 27 -6.50 16.15 -1.02
N ALA A 28 -7.29 16.19 0.05
CA ALA A 28 -8.37 15.26 0.38
C ALA A 28 -7.99 13.76 0.22
N GLY A 29 -6.83 13.34 0.72
CA GLY A 29 -6.36 11.96 0.60
C GLY A 29 -6.14 11.49 -0.84
N SER A 30 -5.71 12.39 -1.74
CA SER A 30 -5.53 12.21 -3.19
C SER A 30 -6.81 12.38 -4.03
N ALA A 31 -7.98 12.66 -3.44
CA ALA A 31 -9.21 12.85 -4.19
C ALA A 31 -9.13 14.05 -5.15
N VAL A 32 -8.36 15.10 -4.84
CA VAL A 32 -8.16 16.25 -5.74
C VAL A 32 -7.50 15.81 -7.05
N GLY A 33 -6.37 15.10 -6.97
CA GLY A 33 -5.63 14.63 -8.15
C GLY A 33 -6.43 13.61 -8.97
N THR A 34 -7.10 12.66 -8.31
CA THR A 34 -7.91 11.65 -9.00
C THR A 34 -9.17 12.23 -9.64
N THR A 35 -9.79 13.25 -9.03
CA THR A 35 -10.92 13.97 -9.64
C THR A 35 -10.46 14.76 -10.88
N LYS A 36 -9.28 15.39 -10.83
CA LYS A 36 -8.71 16.04 -12.00
C LYS A 36 -8.45 15.05 -13.14
N LEU A 37 -7.90 13.88 -12.81
CA LEU A 37 -7.70 12.80 -13.79
C LEU A 37 -9.04 12.37 -14.40
N HIS A 38 -10.04 12.07 -13.57
CA HIS A 38 -11.37 11.63 -14.02
C HIS A 38 -12.02 12.62 -15.00
N GLY A 39 -11.87 13.93 -14.76
CA GLY A 39 -12.39 14.98 -15.63
C GLY A 39 -11.50 15.38 -16.80
N SER A 40 -10.38 14.70 -17.02
CA SER A 40 -9.46 14.98 -18.13
C SER A 40 -9.93 14.29 -19.44
N LYS A 41 -9.41 14.75 -20.59
CA LYS A 41 -9.73 14.13 -21.88
C LYS A 41 -9.14 12.72 -21.98
N PRO A 42 -9.87 11.74 -22.51
CA PRO A 42 -9.38 10.36 -22.69
C PRO A 42 -8.58 10.22 -24.00
N ASP A 43 -7.57 11.04 -24.19
CA ASP A 43 -6.76 11.10 -25.41
C ASP A 43 -5.36 10.45 -25.25
N GLY A 44 -5.05 9.94 -24.03
CA GLY A 44 -3.78 9.28 -23.72
C GLY A 44 -2.66 10.23 -23.26
N TYR A 45 -2.87 11.55 -23.27
CA TYR A 45 -1.87 12.52 -22.81
C TYR A 45 -1.93 12.83 -21.30
N THR A 46 -3.02 12.42 -20.63
CA THR A 46 -3.15 12.59 -19.18
C THR A 46 -3.26 11.22 -18.52
N LEU A 47 -2.28 10.88 -17.71
CA LEU A 47 -2.24 9.67 -16.89
C LEU A 47 -2.20 10.07 -15.42
N GLY A 48 -2.71 9.21 -14.53
CA GLY A 48 -2.64 9.43 -13.09
C GLY A 48 -2.03 8.24 -12.37
N MET A 49 -1.23 8.55 -11.36
CA MET A 49 -0.85 7.56 -10.36
C MET A 49 -2.07 7.23 -9.50
N VAL A 50 -2.38 5.95 -9.40
CA VAL A 50 -3.47 5.41 -8.60
C VAL A 50 -2.96 4.35 -7.62
N GLY A 51 -3.79 4.02 -6.64
CA GLY A 51 -3.44 3.04 -5.61
C GLY A 51 -4.65 2.77 -4.71
N GLY A 52 -4.46 2.05 -3.60
CA GLY A 52 -5.53 1.77 -2.64
C GLY A 52 -6.20 3.04 -2.09
N PHE A 53 -5.52 4.19 -2.12
CA PHE A 53 -6.09 5.48 -1.76
C PHE A 53 -7.25 5.89 -2.70
N LEU A 54 -7.22 5.54 -3.99
CA LEU A 54 -8.34 5.78 -4.91
C LEU A 54 -9.57 4.97 -4.46
N VAL A 55 -9.37 3.70 -4.12
CA VAL A 55 -10.45 2.83 -3.65
C VAL A 55 -11.07 3.37 -2.35
N THR A 56 -10.24 3.67 -1.36
CA THR A 56 -10.73 4.18 -0.07
C THR A 56 -11.39 5.54 -0.18
N THR A 57 -10.85 6.49 -0.96
CA THR A 57 -11.47 7.81 -1.16
C THR A 57 -12.78 7.73 -1.94
N SER A 58 -12.89 6.81 -2.89
CA SER A 58 -14.11 6.52 -3.63
C SER A 58 -15.19 5.93 -2.71
N LEU A 59 -14.86 4.89 -1.95
CA LEU A 59 -15.80 4.22 -1.04
C LEU A 59 -16.29 5.14 0.09
N ARG A 60 -15.45 6.05 0.55
CA ARG A 60 -15.80 7.07 1.57
C ARG A 60 -16.46 8.32 1.00
N GLY A 61 -16.70 8.38 -0.31
CA GLY A 61 -17.35 9.49 -1.00
C GLY A 61 -16.51 10.79 -1.10
N ALA A 62 -15.22 10.76 -0.80
CA ALA A 62 -14.32 11.88 -1.00
C ALA A 62 -14.02 12.10 -2.51
N ALA A 63 -13.78 11.03 -3.25
CA ALA A 63 -13.88 11.02 -4.71
C ALA A 63 -15.35 10.79 -5.09
N LYS A 64 -15.90 11.65 -5.95
CA LYS A 64 -17.33 11.62 -6.32
C LYS A 64 -17.64 10.65 -7.48
N PHE A 65 -16.79 9.67 -7.69
CA PHE A 65 -16.90 8.65 -8.73
C PHE A 65 -16.35 7.32 -8.18
N PRO A 66 -16.84 6.17 -8.66
CA PRO A 66 -16.31 4.87 -8.26
C PRO A 66 -14.89 4.66 -8.80
N ALA A 67 -14.04 3.94 -8.07
CA ALA A 67 -12.67 3.64 -8.49
C ALA A 67 -12.60 2.95 -9.87
N THR A 68 -13.65 2.22 -10.23
CA THR A 68 -13.82 1.56 -11.55
C THR A 68 -14.11 2.53 -12.70
N ASP A 69 -14.34 3.80 -12.42
CA ASP A 69 -14.68 4.81 -13.43
C ASP A 69 -13.45 5.45 -14.08
N LEU A 70 -12.28 4.86 -13.88
CA LEU A 70 -11.04 5.14 -14.60
C LEU A 70 -10.65 3.94 -15.47
N THR A 71 -9.90 4.19 -16.54
CA THR A 71 -9.26 3.14 -17.32
C THR A 71 -7.94 2.75 -16.66
N HIS A 72 -7.94 1.68 -15.88
CA HIS A 72 -6.73 1.16 -15.25
C HIS A 72 -5.81 0.51 -16.28
N LEU A 73 -4.54 0.89 -16.32
CA LEU A 73 -3.56 0.44 -17.31
C LEU A 73 -2.59 -0.59 -16.75
N ALA A 74 -2.05 -0.33 -15.55
CA ALA A 74 -1.14 -1.25 -14.88
C ALA A 74 -1.08 -0.99 -13.37
N ARG A 75 -0.79 -2.05 -12.60
CA ARG A 75 -0.17 -1.95 -11.28
C ARG A 75 1.35 -2.06 -11.47
N LEU A 76 2.11 -1.13 -10.92
CA LEU A 76 3.56 -1.05 -11.09
C LEU A 76 4.32 -1.70 -9.94
N SER A 77 3.85 -1.47 -8.72
CA SER A 77 4.52 -1.92 -7.50
C SER A 77 3.53 -2.20 -6.39
N LEU A 78 3.96 -3.02 -5.47
CA LEU A 78 3.32 -3.27 -4.19
C LEU A 78 4.34 -3.02 -3.09
N GLU A 79 3.95 -2.28 -2.10
CA GLU A 79 4.68 -2.13 -0.85
C GLU A 79 4.10 -3.12 0.17
N THR A 80 4.96 -3.66 1.03
CA THR A 80 4.52 -4.60 2.06
C THR A 80 4.35 -3.88 3.39
N PHE A 81 3.25 -4.11 4.07
CA PHE A 81 3.13 -3.77 5.48
C PHE A 81 3.92 -4.73 6.36
N VAL A 82 4.30 -4.23 7.52
CA VAL A 82 4.94 -5.01 8.58
C VAL A 82 4.27 -4.71 9.91
N LEU A 83 4.20 -5.71 10.77
CA LEU A 83 3.96 -5.53 12.20
C LEU A 83 5.30 -5.46 12.91
N ALA A 84 5.58 -4.36 13.56
CA ALA A 84 6.82 -4.18 14.32
C ALA A 84 6.54 -3.75 15.77
N VAL A 85 7.45 -4.15 16.66
CA VAL A 85 7.42 -3.84 18.10
C VAL A 85 8.78 -3.24 18.52
N PRO A 86 8.89 -2.54 19.66
CA PRO A 86 10.19 -2.17 20.20
C PRO A 86 11.09 -3.40 20.41
N THR A 87 12.39 -3.26 20.20
CA THR A 87 13.34 -4.38 20.43
C THR A 87 13.30 -4.87 21.87
N ALA A 88 13.01 -3.96 22.82
CA ALA A 88 12.84 -4.26 24.25
C ALA A 88 11.47 -4.91 24.58
N SER A 89 10.56 -5.04 23.60
CA SER A 89 9.24 -5.64 23.80
C SER A 89 9.36 -7.09 24.30
N PRO A 90 8.46 -7.54 25.21
CA PRO A 90 8.37 -8.93 25.60
C PRO A 90 7.96 -9.85 24.44
N TYR A 91 7.32 -9.29 23.41
CA TYR A 91 6.86 -10.04 22.25
C TYR A 91 8.01 -10.23 21.24
N ARG A 92 8.40 -11.47 21.02
CA ARG A 92 9.49 -11.83 20.11
C ARG A 92 8.98 -12.38 18.78
N THR A 93 7.74 -12.86 18.78
CA THR A 93 7.07 -13.46 17.63
C THR A 93 5.67 -12.91 17.42
N LEU A 94 5.14 -13.03 16.18
CA LEU A 94 3.75 -12.73 15.88
C LEU A 94 2.79 -13.51 16.79
N ALA A 95 3.07 -14.80 17.00
CA ALA A 95 2.24 -15.67 17.83
C ALA A 95 2.12 -15.14 19.27
N GLU A 96 3.22 -14.78 19.91
CA GLU A 96 3.23 -14.19 21.26
C GLU A 96 2.43 -12.89 21.35
N TYR A 97 2.57 -12.01 20.35
CA TYR A 97 1.85 -10.74 20.30
C TYR A 97 0.33 -10.94 20.20
N LEU A 98 -0.09 -11.81 19.29
CA LEU A 98 -1.51 -12.14 19.08
C LEU A 98 -2.11 -12.91 20.27
N GLU A 99 -1.36 -13.83 20.86
CA GLU A 99 -1.80 -14.59 22.03
C GLU A 99 -2.00 -13.70 23.26
N ALA A 100 -1.07 -12.78 23.50
CA ALA A 100 -1.21 -11.79 24.58
C ALA A 100 -2.47 -10.94 24.42
N SER A 101 -2.78 -10.52 23.20
CA SER A 101 -3.99 -9.77 22.88
C SER A 101 -5.29 -10.59 23.08
N ARG A 102 -5.26 -11.89 22.79
CA ARG A 102 -6.40 -12.78 23.06
C ARG A 102 -6.62 -13.01 24.55
N LYS A 103 -5.54 -13.20 25.32
CA LYS A 103 -5.60 -13.42 26.78
C LYS A 103 -6.06 -12.19 27.55
N ALA A 104 -5.69 -11.01 27.10
CA ALA A 104 -6.05 -9.73 27.72
C ALA A 104 -6.59 -8.75 26.67
N PRO A 105 -7.90 -8.84 26.34
CA PRO A 105 -8.52 -7.99 25.35
C PRO A 105 -8.29 -6.50 25.60
N GLY A 106 -7.77 -5.79 24.59
CA GLY A 106 -7.49 -4.36 24.67
C GLY A 106 -6.21 -3.97 25.41
N ALA A 107 -5.50 -4.92 26.04
CA ALA A 107 -4.24 -4.61 26.74
C ALA A 107 -3.04 -4.47 25.78
N VAL A 108 -3.10 -5.07 24.61
CA VAL A 108 -2.05 -4.96 23.60
C VAL A 108 -2.46 -3.91 22.57
N SER A 109 -1.73 -2.81 22.53
CA SER A 109 -1.98 -1.70 21.61
C SER A 109 -1.20 -1.83 20.32
N VAL A 110 -1.83 -1.41 19.20
CA VAL A 110 -1.22 -1.33 17.87
C VAL A 110 -1.41 0.07 17.29
N GLY A 111 -0.30 0.70 16.93
CA GLY A 111 -0.29 1.98 16.21
C GLY A 111 -0.69 1.83 14.75
N THR A 112 -1.26 2.89 14.20
CA THR A 112 -1.56 3.04 12.77
C THR A 112 -1.39 4.48 12.33
N ALA A 113 -1.12 4.72 11.04
CA ALA A 113 -0.84 6.05 10.49
C ALA A 113 -2.08 6.98 10.41
N GLY A 114 -3.23 6.55 10.91
CA GLY A 114 -4.45 7.37 10.99
C GLY A 114 -5.74 6.56 10.84
N ALA A 115 -6.83 7.12 11.32
CA ALA A 115 -8.15 6.51 11.18
C ALA A 115 -8.56 6.42 9.70
N GLY A 116 -8.95 5.22 9.25
CA GLY A 116 -9.26 4.93 7.84
C GLY A 116 -8.06 4.86 6.90
N ALA A 117 -6.83 4.96 7.41
CA ALA A 117 -5.63 4.66 6.63
C ALA A 117 -5.55 3.16 6.33
N LEU A 118 -4.78 2.77 5.29
CA LEU A 118 -4.61 1.36 4.95
C LEU A 118 -3.98 0.56 6.09
N THR A 119 -3.08 1.16 6.90
CA THR A 119 -2.51 0.54 8.10
C THR A 119 -3.57 0.27 9.18
N HIS A 120 -4.57 1.17 9.33
CA HIS A 120 -5.71 0.92 10.21
C HIS A 120 -6.52 -0.29 9.72
N LEU A 121 -6.89 -0.31 8.44
CA LEU A 121 -7.66 -1.41 7.86
C LEU A 121 -6.90 -2.75 7.94
N ALA A 122 -5.58 -2.72 7.79
CA ALA A 122 -4.73 -3.91 7.92
C ALA A 122 -4.66 -4.40 9.38
N ALA A 123 -4.57 -3.50 10.38
CA ALA A 123 -4.60 -3.85 11.80
C ALA A 123 -5.95 -4.47 12.21
N GLU A 124 -7.05 -3.90 11.74
CA GLU A 124 -8.40 -4.43 11.97
C GLU A 124 -8.61 -5.78 11.30
N ALA A 125 -8.17 -5.93 10.04
CA ALA A 125 -8.23 -7.21 9.34
C ALA A 125 -7.41 -8.29 10.09
N LEU A 126 -6.22 -7.95 10.56
CA LEU A 126 -5.39 -8.85 11.37
C LEU A 126 -6.15 -9.28 12.64
N SER A 127 -6.76 -8.33 13.36
CA SER A 127 -7.56 -8.60 14.55
C SER A 127 -8.72 -9.56 14.24
N GLN A 128 -9.50 -9.28 13.19
CA GLN A 128 -10.65 -10.10 12.78
C GLN A 128 -10.24 -11.51 12.35
N LYS A 129 -9.17 -11.64 11.53
CA LYS A 129 -8.71 -12.94 11.01
C LYS A 129 -8.07 -13.83 12.06
N THR A 130 -7.55 -13.25 13.14
CA THR A 130 -6.83 -13.99 14.18
C THR A 130 -7.61 -14.12 15.50
N GLY A 131 -8.74 -13.43 15.65
CA GLY A 131 -9.45 -13.32 16.92
C GLY A 131 -8.69 -12.50 17.98
N ALA A 132 -7.60 -11.84 17.61
CA ALA A 132 -6.92 -10.90 18.48
C ALA A 132 -7.82 -9.68 18.76
N ARG A 133 -7.69 -9.09 19.95
CA ARG A 133 -8.44 -7.90 20.36
C ARG A 133 -7.46 -6.78 20.68
N LEU A 134 -6.86 -6.26 19.60
CA LEU A 134 -5.90 -5.19 19.68
C LEU A 134 -6.58 -3.84 20.01
N ASN A 135 -5.93 -3.02 20.82
CA ASN A 135 -6.30 -1.64 21.04
C ASN A 135 -5.65 -0.78 19.95
N VAL A 136 -6.42 -0.39 18.93
CA VAL A 136 -5.90 0.37 17.79
C VAL A 136 -5.76 1.85 18.17
N VAL A 137 -4.55 2.39 18.03
CA VAL A 137 -4.21 3.78 18.32
C VAL A 137 -3.81 4.50 17.04
N HIS A 138 -4.47 5.62 16.73
CA HIS A 138 -4.24 6.37 15.50
C HIS A 138 -3.29 7.54 15.70
N PHE A 139 -2.29 7.62 14.82
CA PHE A 139 -1.33 8.72 14.78
C PHE A 139 -1.52 9.58 13.53
N ALA A 140 -0.96 10.79 13.53
CA ALA A 140 -0.98 11.67 12.37
C ALA A 140 0.20 11.36 11.44
N GLY A 141 0.21 10.13 10.85
CA GLY A 141 1.22 9.64 9.92
C GLY A 141 2.26 8.71 10.54
N GLY A 142 2.96 7.95 9.70
CA GLY A 142 3.90 6.89 10.08
C GLY A 142 5.07 7.38 10.95
N ALA A 143 5.61 8.58 10.70
CA ALA A 143 6.72 9.10 11.50
C ALA A 143 6.36 9.30 13.00
N LYS A 144 5.14 9.80 13.29
CA LYS A 144 4.66 9.93 14.68
C LYS A 144 4.34 8.57 15.29
N GLU A 145 3.83 7.66 14.52
CA GLU A 145 3.58 6.28 14.91
C GLU A 145 4.88 5.56 15.27
N ILE A 146 5.93 5.63 14.42
CA ILE A 146 7.25 5.06 14.69
C ILE A 146 7.82 5.62 16.00
N ALA A 147 7.78 6.94 16.19
CA ALA A 147 8.26 7.57 17.42
C ALA A 147 7.52 7.06 18.66
N ALA A 148 6.20 6.87 18.59
CA ALA A 148 5.39 6.35 19.67
C ALA A 148 5.71 4.88 19.99
N VAL A 149 5.95 4.04 18.99
CA VAL A 149 6.35 2.64 19.18
C VAL A 149 7.76 2.57 19.78
N LEU A 150 8.72 3.32 19.24
CA LEU A 150 10.08 3.39 19.78
C LEU A 150 10.11 3.87 21.25
N GLY A 151 9.23 4.83 21.59
CA GLY A 151 9.07 5.36 22.95
C GLY A 151 8.29 4.44 23.90
N GLY A 152 7.77 3.28 23.43
CA GLY A 152 6.99 2.35 24.24
C GLY A 152 5.60 2.87 24.62
N HIS A 153 5.09 3.91 23.96
CA HIS A 153 3.72 4.44 24.18
C HIS A 153 2.63 3.52 23.64
N VAL A 154 2.97 2.66 22.69
CA VAL A 154 2.15 1.56 22.16
C VAL A 154 3.02 0.32 22.03
N ASN A 155 2.39 -0.86 22.13
CA ASN A 155 3.11 -2.14 22.15
C ASN A 155 3.70 -2.53 20.78
N GLY A 156 3.12 -2.05 19.67
CA GLY A 156 3.57 -2.29 18.31
C GLY A 156 2.87 -1.36 17.34
N GLY A 157 3.15 -1.50 16.05
CA GLY A 157 2.51 -0.73 14.98
C GLY A 157 2.49 -1.49 13.66
N VAL A 158 1.51 -1.15 12.81
CA VAL A 158 1.43 -1.62 11.42
C VAL A 158 1.97 -0.52 10.52
N PHE A 159 3.10 -0.75 9.91
CA PHE A 159 3.85 0.22 9.13
C PHE A 159 4.03 -0.20 7.69
N SER A 160 4.34 0.76 6.85
CA SER A 160 5.02 0.50 5.59
C SER A 160 6.42 -0.05 5.86
N GLN A 161 6.80 -1.12 5.16
CA GLN A 161 8.13 -1.74 5.33
C GLN A 161 9.26 -0.73 5.15
N VAL A 162 9.16 0.16 4.16
CA VAL A 162 10.22 1.13 3.86
C VAL A 162 10.43 2.14 4.99
N GLU A 163 9.40 2.45 5.76
CA GLU A 163 9.50 3.33 6.93
C GLU A 163 10.20 2.64 8.10
N VAL A 164 10.06 1.31 8.24
CA VAL A 164 10.63 0.53 9.33
C VAL A 164 12.08 0.10 9.06
N LEU A 165 12.46 -0.13 7.81
CA LEU A 165 13.80 -0.62 7.46
C LEU A 165 14.95 0.15 8.11
N PRO A 166 14.95 1.49 8.20
CA PRO A 166 15.99 2.25 8.89
C PRO A 166 16.06 2.00 10.41
N HIS A 167 14.99 1.48 10.99
CA HIS A 167 14.83 1.22 12.42
C HIS A 167 14.85 -0.27 12.77
N ALA A 168 14.93 -1.16 11.78
CA ALA A 168 15.00 -2.60 11.97
C ALA A 168 16.45 -3.11 12.08
N GLY A 169 16.63 -4.25 12.76
CA GLY A 169 17.93 -4.89 12.88
C GLY A 169 18.78 -4.42 14.07
N ALA A 170 20.07 -4.80 14.07
CA ALA A 170 20.99 -4.51 15.16
C ALA A 170 21.19 -3.00 15.34
N GLY A 171 20.78 -2.47 16.50
CA GLY A 171 20.84 -1.04 16.83
C GLY A 171 19.65 -0.21 16.38
N GLY A 172 18.68 -0.77 15.66
CA GLY A 172 17.57 -0.01 15.06
C GLY A 172 16.36 0.27 15.96
N GLY A 173 16.25 -0.33 17.11
CA GLY A 173 15.16 -0.07 18.07
C GLY A 173 13.83 -0.77 17.78
N LEU A 174 13.58 -1.27 16.56
CA LEU A 174 12.39 -2.04 16.20
C LEU A 174 12.72 -3.48 15.80
N ARG A 175 11.83 -4.39 16.21
CA ARG A 175 11.80 -5.80 15.77
C ARG A 175 10.57 -6.01 14.92
N VAL A 176 10.75 -6.48 13.67
CA VAL A 176 9.65 -6.87 12.80
C VAL A 176 9.22 -8.29 13.15
N LEU A 177 7.93 -8.46 13.47
CA LEU A 177 7.35 -9.75 13.84
C LEU A 177 6.78 -10.51 12.64
N ALA A 178 6.25 -9.79 11.67
CA ALA A 178 5.72 -10.37 10.44
C ALA A 178 5.67 -9.34 9.30
N THR A 179 5.75 -9.82 8.07
CA THR A 179 5.40 -9.08 6.85
C THR A 179 4.02 -9.51 6.36
N PHE A 180 3.30 -8.60 5.70
CA PHE A 180 1.92 -8.85 5.26
C PHE A 180 1.85 -9.29 3.78
N GLY A 181 2.99 -9.35 3.09
CA GLY A 181 3.07 -9.80 1.71
C GLY A 181 2.88 -11.31 1.55
N ASP A 182 2.61 -11.74 0.32
CA ASP A 182 2.43 -13.15 -0.03
C ASP A 182 3.73 -13.97 -0.04
N ALA A 183 4.88 -13.27 -0.13
CA ALA A 183 6.21 -13.84 -0.08
C ALA A 183 7.09 -13.04 0.89
N ARG A 184 8.14 -13.69 1.40
CA ARG A 184 9.11 -13.03 2.27
C ARG A 184 9.80 -11.87 1.55
N SER A 185 10.02 -10.80 2.29
CA SER A 185 10.72 -9.63 1.76
C SER A 185 12.22 -9.93 1.60
N GLU A 186 12.79 -9.55 0.44
CA GLU A 186 14.25 -9.63 0.22
C GLU A 186 15.04 -8.78 1.23
N LYS A 187 14.42 -7.72 1.77
CA LYS A 187 15.05 -6.86 2.79
C LYS A 187 14.92 -7.40 4.21
N LEU A 188 13.99 -8.35 4.43
CA LEU A 188 13.70 -8.97 5.73
C LEU A 188 13.52 -10.50 5.54
N PRO A 189 14.53 -11.21 5.02
CA PRO A 189 14.38 -12.63 4.62
C PRO A 189 14.06 -13.56 5.79
N GLU A 190 14.49 -13.20 7.00
CA GLU A 190 14.26 -13.97 8.21
C GLU A 190 12.87 -13.74 8.84
N VAL A 191 12.16 -12.67 8.41
CA VAL A 191 10.86 -12.33 8.96
C VAL A 191 9.77 -13.15 8.26
N PRO A 192 8.93 -13.89 9.01
CA PRO A 192 7.84 -14.67 8.43
C PRO A 192 6.77 -13.75 7.83
N THR A 193 6.04 -14.26 6.84
CA THR A 193 4.83 -13.62 6.34
C THR A 193 3.62 -13.98 7.20
N LEU A 194 2.53 -13.20 7.11
CA LEU A 194 1.23 -13.62 7.67
C LEU A 194 0.79 -14.97 7.07
N LYS A 195 1.08 -15.21 5.80
CA LYS A 195 0.78 -16.48 5.11
C LYS A 195 1.55 -17.65 5.70
N ASP A 196 2.82 -17.48 6.09
CA ASP A 196 3.60 -18.49 6.80
C ASP A 196 2.94 -18.88 8.15
N ALA A 197 2.22 -17.92 8.77
CA ALA A 197 1.45 -18.13 9.99
C ALA A 197 0.00 -18.63 9.74
N GLY A 198 -0.37 -18.95 8.49
CA GLY A 198 -1.72 -19.39 8.12
C GLY A 198 -2.78 -18.29 8.12
N ILE A 199 -2.38 -17.02 8.15
CA ILE A 199 -3.28 -15.86 8.18
C ILE A 199 -3.44 -15.32 6.76
N ALA A 200 -4.68 -15.31 6.25
CA ALA A 200 -5.02 -14.82 4.92
C ALA A 200 -6.12 -13.74 4.98
N GLY A 201 -6.27 -12.97 3.90
CA GLY A 201 -7.31 -11.95 3.76
C GLY A 201 -7.03 -10.67 4.58
N VAL A 202 -5.75 -10.41 4.87
CA VAL A 202 -5.27 -9.13 5.42
C VAL A 202 -4.63 -8.36 4.27
N PRO A 203 -4.93 -7.04 4.09
CA PRO A 203 -4.31 -6.25 3.04
C PRO A 203 -2.77 -6.31 3.12
N PRO A 204 -2.08 -6.65 2.02
CA PRO A 204 -0.63 -6.84 2.05
C PRO A 204 0.15 -5.53 2.19
N GLY A 205 -0.42 -4.42 1.72
CA GLY A 205 0.19 -3.10 1.75
C GLY A 205 -0.30 -2.19 0.62
N PRO A 206 0.21 -0.96 0.53
CA PRO A 206 -0.18 -0.03 -0.51
C PRO A 206 0.42 -0.45 -1.85
N TRP A 207 -0.37 -0.39 -2.89
CA TRP A 207 0.07 -0.58 -4.26
C TRP A 207 0.07 0.74 -5.02
N GLN A 208 0.81 0.78 -6.10
CA GLN A 208 0.85 1.93 -7.00
C GLN A 208 0.71 1.46 -8.45
N GLY A 209 -0.13 2.15 -9.18
CA GLY A 209 -0.43 1.85 -10.56
C GLY A 209 -0.69 3.11 -11.38
N ILE A 210 -1.01 2.90 -12.64
CA ILE A 210 -1.32 3.95 -13.60
C ILE A 210 -2.74 3.74 -14.12
N ALA A 211 -3.50 4.83 -14.17
CA ALA A 211 -4.79 4.87 -14.84
C ALA A 211 -4.89 6.10 -15.76
N ALA A 212 -5.80 6.01 -16.71
CA ALA A 212 -6.21 7.07 -17.61
C ALA A 212 -7.68 7.46 -17.34
N PRO A 213 -8.17 8.59 -17.87
CA PRO A 213 -9.60 8.92 -17.86
C PRO A 213 -10.43 7.82 -18.50
N ARG A 214 -11.69 7.71 -18.07
CA ARG A 214 -12.66 6.78 -18.66
C ARG A 214 -12.89 7.06 -20.14
N GLY A 215 -13.05 5.99 -20.93
CA GLY A 215 -13.36 6.10 -22.35
C GLY A 215 -12.13 6.29 -23.24
N LEU A 216 -10.94 5.92 -22.74
CA LEU A 216 -9.73 5.89 -23.54
C LEU A 216 -9.94 4.98 -24.77
N PRO A 217 -9.65 5.46 -26.03
CA PRO A 217 -9.75 4.62 -27.22
C PRO A 217 -8.88 3.36 -27.10
N GLU A 218 -9.38 2.22 -27.56
CA GLU A 218 -8.70 0.92 -27.36
C GLU A 218 -7.31 0.89 -28.00
N SER A 219 -7.12 1.53 -29.16
CA SER A 219 -5.80 1.64 -29.80
C SER A 219 -4.79 2.44 -28.95
N VAL A 220 -5.25 3.51 -28.31
CA VAL A 220 -4.42 4.32 -27.39
C VAL A 220 -4.11 3.53 -26.13
N LYS A 221 -5.12 2.85 -25.57
CA LYS A 221 -4.93 1.96 -24.41
C LYS A 221 -3.90 0.87 -24.69
N ALA A 222 -4.02 0.19 -25.84
CA ALA A 222 -3.08 -0.86 -26.23
C ALA A 222 -1.65 -0.31 -26.37
N THR A 223 -1.47 0.86 -26.98
CA THR A 223 -0.18 1.53 -27.13
C THR A 223 0.43 1.85 -25.76
N LEU A 224 -0.36 2.44 -24.85
CA LEU A 224 0.10 2.79 -23.51
C LEU A 224 0.43 1.55 -22.67
N VAL A 225 -0.42 0.53 -22.68
CA VAL A 225 -0.16 -0.72 -21.94
C VAL A 225 1.11 -1.39 -22.46
N ALA A 226 1.36 -1.42 -23.77
CA ALA A 226 2.59 -1.97 -24.33
C ALA A 226 3.82 -1.17 -23.90
N ALA A 227 3.77 0.16 -23.94
CA ALA A 227 4.87 1.03 -23.47
C ALA A 227 5.12 0.87 -21.97
N ILE A 228 4.07 0.86 -21.15
CA ILE A 228 4.15 0.66 -19.69
C ILE A 228 4.75 -0.72 -19.38
N THR A 229 4.36 -1.76 -20.13
CA THR A 229 4.91 -3.12 -19.96
C THR A 229 6.41 -3.16 -20.26
N ARG A 230 6.89 -2.52 -21.33
CA ARG A 230 8.33 -2.43 -21.61
C ARG A 230 9.05 -1.58 -20.57
N ALA A 231 8.50 -0.42 -20.21
CA ALA A 231 9.06 0.45 -19.16
C ALA A 231 9.20 -0.27 -17.82
N SER A 232 8.30 -1.21 -17.47
CA SER A 232 8.41 -2.01 -16.25
C SER A 232 9.63 -2.93 -16.22
N GLN A 233 10.26 -3.19 -17.36
CA GLN A 233 11.49 -3.99 -17.50
C GLN A 233 12.75 -3.14 -17.52
N ASP A 234 12.64 -1.80 -17.53
CA ASP A 234 13.79 -0.88 -17.52
C ASP A 234 14.68 -1.14 -16.31
N ALA A 235 16.00 -1.15 -16.53
CA ALA A 235 16.98 -1.48 -15.50
C ALA A 235 17.02 -0.44 -14.37
N GLU A 236 16.87 0.86 -14.71
CA GLU A 236 16.89 1.95 -13.72
C GLU A 236 15.63 1.92 -12.87
N TRP A 237 14.48 1.60 -13.49
CA TRP A 237 13.22 1.37 -12.75
C TRP A 237 13.34 0.20 -11.77
N LYS A 238 13.88 -0.95 -12.20
CA LYS A 238 14.10 -2.11 -11.32
C LYS A 238 15.06 -1.78 -10.17
N ALA A 239 16.14 -1.06 -10.48
CA ALA A 239 17.09 -0.61 -9.46
C ALA A 239 16.45 0.36 -8.46
N PHE A 240 15.56 1.26 -8.92
CA PHE A 240 14.79 2.14 -8.06
C PHE A 240 13.87 1.36 -7.11
N LEU A 241 13.13 0.36 -7.61
CA LEU A 241 12.27 -0.49 -6.79
C LEU A 241 13.08 -1.21 -5.71
N ALA A 242 14.19 -1.86 -6.10
CA ALA A 242 15.06 -2.58 -5.17
C ALA A 242 15.64 -1.66 -4.09
N LYS A 243 16.11 -0.46 -4.48
CA LYS A 243 16.63 0.55 -3.55
C LYS A 243 15.57 1.04 -2.58
N SER A 244 14.34 1.23 -3.09
CA SER A 244 13.22 1.75 -2.30
C SER A 244 12.51 0.69 -1.45
N GLY A 245 12.90 -0.58 -1.52
CA GLY A 245 12.23 -1.68 -0.81
C GLY A 245 10.82 -1.98 -1.33
N LEU A 246 10.52 -1.56 -2.57
CA LEU A 246 9.24 -1.82 -3.24
C LEU A 246 9.34 -3.14 -4.01
N ALA A 247 8.32 -3.99 -3.90
CA ALA A 247 8.24 -5.20 -4.72
C ALA A 247 7.77 -4.85 -6.14
N SER A 248 8.47 -5.39 -7.14
CA SER A 248 8.00 -5.38 -8.51
C SER A 248 6.85 -6.39 -8.64
N GLN A 249 5.61 -5.90 -8.55
CA GLN A 249 4.42 -6.73 -8.74
C GLN A 249 3.55 -6.15 -9.87
N PHE A 250 4.09 -6.26 -11.07
CA PHE A 250 3.47 -5.75 -12.27
C PHE A 250 2.23 -6.56 -12.66
N LEU A 251 1.10 -5.89 -12.86
CA LEU A 251 -0.13 -6.47 -13.38
C LEU A 251 -0.71 -5.57 -14.45
N THR A 252 -1.33 -6.17 -15.47
CA THR A 252 -2.11 -5.49 -16.50
C THR A 252 -3.22 -6.42 -17.02
N GLY A 253 -4.17 -5.89 -17.77
CA GLY A 253 -5.26 -6.66 -18.36
C GLY A 253 -6.11 -7.41 -17.32
N PRO A 254 -6.60 -8.62 -17.63
CA PRO A 254 -7.53 -9.35 -16.76
C PRO A 254 -7.02 -9.61 -15.35
N ALA A 255 -5.69 -9.77 -15.16
CA ALA A 255 -5.10 -9.95 -13.85
C ALA A 255 -5.20 -8.67 -12.99
N LEU A 256 -5.05 -7.48 -13.61
CA LEU A 256 -5.27 -6.20 -12.95
C LEU A 256 -6.75 -6.00 -12.60
N ASP A 257 -7.66 -6.35 -13.50
CA ASP A 257 -9.09 -6.21 -13.27
C ASP A 257 -9.56 -7.09 -12.10
N ALA A 258 -9.11 -8.34 -12.05
CA ALA A 258 -9.39 -9.26 -10.93
C ALA A 258 -8.81 -8.73 -9.61
N PHE A 259 -7.59 -8.20 -9.62
CA PHE A 259 -6.97 -7.57 -8.45
C PHE A 259 -7.81 -6.40 -7.94
N LEU A 260 -8.22 -5.48 -8.83
CA LEU A 260 -9.01 -4.30 -8.46
C LEU A 260 -10.38 -4.68 -7.88
N ALA A 261 -11.05 -5.67 -8.47
CA ALA A 261 -12.33 -6.17 -7.95
C ALA A 261 -12.18 -6.72 -6.53
N SER A 262 -11.17 -7.55 -6.28
CA SER A 262 -10.86 -8.09 -4.94
C SER A 262 -10.48 -7.00 -3.94
N GLU A 263 -9.70 -6.00 -4.38
CA GLU A 263 -9.28 -4.86 -3.54
C GLU A 263 -10.49 -4.02 -3.11
N ILE A 264 -11.41 -3.71 -4.04
CA ILE A 264 -12.63 -2.95 -3.75
C ILE A 264 -13.53 -3.70 -2.76
N GLU A 265 -13.71 -5.00 -2.95
CA GLU A 265 -14.50 -5.84 -2.05
C GLU A 265 -13.87 -5.88 -0.64
N THR A 266 -12.57 -6.17 -0.57
CA THR A 266 -11.84 -6.30 0.69
C THR A 266 -11.83 -4.99 1.47
N LEU A 267 -11.44 -3.88 0.84
CA LEU A 267 -11.39 -2.58 1.50
C LEU A 267 -12.80 -2.08 1.85
N GLY A 268 -13.80 -2.38 1.02
CA GLY A 268 -15.20 -2.03 1.30
C GLY A 268 -15.74 -2.76 2.52
N ALA A 269 -15.47 -4.06 2.66
CA ALA A 269 -15.83 -4.83 3.83
C ALA A 269 -15.13 -4.31 5.11
N LEU A 270 -13.84 -4.01 5.01
CA LEU A 270 -13.05 -3.49 6.14
C LEU A 270 -13.51 -2.09 6.56
N LEU A 271 -13.76 -1.18 5.63
CA LEU A 271 -14.28 0.16 5.95
C LEU A 271 -15.63 0.06 6.69
N LYS A 272 -16.56 -0.76 6.21
CA LYS A 272 -17.82 -1.01 6.89
C LYS A 272 -17.63 -1.57 8.30
N SER A 273 -16.69 -2.49 8.50
CA SER A 273 -16.44 -3.11 9.81
C SER A 273 -15.88 -2.14 10.85
N VAL A 274 -15.25 -1.04 10.42
CA VAL A 274 -14.73 0.02 11.30
C VAL A 274 -15.64 1.27 11.33
N GLY A 275 -16.84 1.19 10.76
CA GLY A 275 -17.82 2.28 10.79
C GLY A 275 -17.50 3.46 9.85
N LEU A 276 -16.78 3.22 8.76
CA LEU A 276 -16.35 4.23 7.77
C LEU A 276 -16.95 3.96 6.38
#